data_2779e6325b533a2b50d4b3aa9fd34393
#
_entry.id   2779e6325b533a2b50d4b3aa9fd34393
#
_cell.length_a   1.000
_cell.length_b   1.000
_cell.length_c   1.000
_cell.angle_alpha   90.00
_cell.angle_beta   90.00
_cell.angle_gamma   90.00
#
_symmetry.space_group_name_H-M   'P 1'
#
loop_
_entity.id
_entity.type
_entity.pdbx_description
1 polymer ?
#
loop_
_entity_poly.entity_id
_entity_poly.type
_entity_poly.pdbx_seq_one_letter_code
_entity_poly.pdbx_strand_id
1 'polypeptide(L)'
;MSTSASASTSRSATAANREVKPLNGVDTPTLFATIDAVRNQPELAEFRFRATNQWLDGTHSRTTIEAFDGAGGTHSHRNNEVYAADHPAVLVGADHAPTPVEFLLHALASCLTAGIGNIAAARGVKLREVRSEIEGEIDLRGILGISDEVRNGYRKISVRFTLDGDAPAEKLKALVEQSTARSAVFDVLTRGLPVEIEVRA
;
A
#
# COMPACT_ATOMS: atom_id res chain seq x y z
N MET A 1 27.94 29.56 62.25
CA MET A 1 26.73 29.34 61.47
C MET A 1 27.15 29.07 60.03
N SER A 2 27.28 27.81 59.71
CA SER A 2 27.68 27.37 58.36
C SER A 2 26.48 27.00 57.53
N THR A 3 26.30 27.67 56.39
CA THR A 3 25.29 27.31 55.44
C THR A 3 25.92 26.54 54.28
N SER A 4 25.55 25.25 54.24
CA SER A 4 25.93 24.33 53.17
C SER A 4 25.06 24.56 51.95
N ALA A 5 25.68 24.93 50.81
CA ALA A 5 25.01 25.04 49.53
C ALA A 5 25.11 23.66 48.80
N SER A 6 23.97 23.06 48.57
CA SER A 6 23.84 21.81 47.80
C SER A 6 23.84 22.15 46.31
N ALA A 7 24.85 21.70 45.57
CA ALA A 7 24.94 21.79 44.12
C ALA A 7 24.14 20.66 43.47
N SER A 8 23.03 21.00 42.82
CA SER A 8 22.24 20.12 41.97
C SER A 8 22.92 19.96 40.63
N THR A 9 23.52 18.81 40.35
CA THR A 9 24.07 18.41 39.08
C THR A 9 22.94 17.91 38.15
N SER A 10 22.44 18.77 37.28
CA SER A 10 21.54 18.36 36.21
C SER A 10 22.31 17.55 35.17
N ARG A 11 22.09 16.25 35.12
CA ARG A 11 22.54 15.40 34.02
C ARG A 11 21.67 15.70 32.79
N SER A 12 22.21 16.52 31.89
CA SER A 12 21.71 16.64 30.53
C SER A 12 21.97 15.31 29.82
N ALA A 13 20.91 14.53 29.60
CA ALA A 13 20.98 13.37 28.73
C ALA A 13 21.06 13.86 27.27
N THR A 14 22.26 13.91 26.73
CA THR A 14 22.49 14.09 25.29
C THR A 14 21.90 12.88 24.58
N ALA A 15 20.71 13.06 23.98
CA ALA A 15 20.19 12.10 23.01
C ALA A 15 21.19 12.04 21.86
N ALA A 16 21.93 10.94 21.77
CA ALA A 16 22.85 10.67 20.69
C ALA A 16 22.05 10.70 19.39
N ASN A 17 22.30 11.67 18.54
CA ASN A 17 21.81 11.78 17.19
C ASN A 17 22.35 10.57 16.40
N ARG A 18 21.63 9.44 16.42
CA ARG A 18 21.92 8.29 15.61
C ARG A 18 21.63 8.70 14.17
N GLU A 19 22.68 8.90 13.38
CA GLU A 19 22.59 9.06 11.94
C GLU A 19 21.87 7.82 11.37
N VAL A 20 20.56 7.92 11.13
CA VAL A 20 19.74 6.81 10.63
C VAL A 20 19.96 6.73 9.14
N LYS A 21 20.74 5.74 8.68
CA LYS A 21 21.03 5.52 7.26
C LYS A 21 19.82 4.88 6.57
N PRO A 22 19.58 5.20 5.28
CA PRO A 22 18.58 4.49 4.47
C PRO A 22 18.78 2.98 4.53
N LEU A 23 17.69 2.23 4.72
CA LEU A 23 17.68 0.77 4.78
C LEU A 23 16.60 0.21 3.87
N ASN A 24 16.93 -0.80 3.09
CA ASN A 24 16.03 -1.40 2.08
C ASN A 24 15.51 -0.38 1.04
N GLY A 25 16.31 0.66 0.73
CA GLY A 25 15.87 1.75 -0.15
C GLY A 25 14.93 2.76 0.50
N VAL A 26 14.57 2.59 1.79
CA VAL A 26 13.71 3.52 2.53
C VAL A 26 14.57 4.56 3.25
N ASP A 27 14.27 5.83 3.03
CA ASP A 27 14.82 6.95 3.82
C ASP A 27 14.16 6.96 5.20
N THR A 28 14.77 6.22 6.13
CA THR A 28 14.22 6.04 7.48
C THR A 28 14.20 7.34 8.30
N PRO A 29 15.18 8.26 8.20
CA PRO A 29 15.05 9.59 8.79
C PRO A 29 13.79 10.33 8.36
N THR A 30 13.54 10.41 7.05
CA THR A 30 12.34 11.04 6.51
C THR A 30 11.08 10.31 6.91
N LEU A 31 11.07 8.98 6.95
CA LEU A 31 9.93 8.18 7.43
C LEU A 31 9.55 8.55 8.87
N PHE A 32 10.53 8.61 9.78
CA PHE A 32 10.25 8.97 11.17
C PHE A 32 9.82 10.43 11.33
N ALA A 33 10.45 11.35 10.60
CA ALA A 33 10.04 12.76 10.60
C ALA A 33 8.60 12.93 10.10
N THR A 34 8.20 12.18 9.07
CA THR A 34 6.81 12.17 8.56
C THR A 34 5.84 11.65 9.62
N ILE A 35 6.17 10.55 10.30
CA ILE A 35 5.34 9.99 11.39
C ILE A 35 5.16 11.03 12.51
N ASP A 36 6.22 11.74 12.88
CA ASP A 36 6.15 12.75 13.94
C ASP A 36 5.38 13.99 13.48
N ALA A 37 5.53 14.41 12.22
CA ALA A 37 4.74 15.50 11.64
C ALA A 37 3.24 15.17 11.67
N VAL A 38 2.84 14.00 11.19
CA VAL A 38 1.44 13.54 11.19
C VAL A 38 0.89 13.38 12.61
N ARG A 39 1.71 12.95 13.56
CA ARG A 39 1.28 12.86 14.98
C ARG A 39 0.95 14.22 15.57
N ASN A 40 1.71 15.25 15.19
CA ASN A 40 1.51 16.62 15.68
C ASN A 40 0.47 17.40 14.88
N GLN A 41 0.25 17.04 13.61
CA GLN A 41 -0.69 17.66 12.67
C GLN A 41 -1.43 16.58 11.90
N PRO A 42 -2.50 15.97 12.48
CA PRO A 42 -3.22 14.84 11.88
C PRO A 42 -3.80 15.12 10.49
N GLU A 43 -4.11 16.37 10.17
CA GLU A 43 -4.60 16.80 8.87
C GLU A 43 -3.61 16.54 7.72
N LEU A 44 -2.32 16.42 8.01
CA LEU A 44 -1.30 16.05 7.03
C LEU A 44 -1.44 14.59 6.55
N ALA A 45 -2.20 13.77 7.27
CA ALA A 45 -2.48 12.38 6.89
C ALA A 45 -3.65 12.24 5.92
N GLU A 46 -4.40 13.32 5.65
CA GLU A 46 -5.52 13.29 4.72
C GLU A 46 -5.03 13.32 3.27
N PHE A 47 -5.32 12.26 2.51
CA PHE A 47 -4.93 12.13 1.11
C PHE A 47 -6.15 11.90 0.24
N ARG A 48 -6.10 12.47 -0.98
CA ARG A 48 -7.11 12.25 -2.02
C ARG A 48 -6.41 11.90 -3.33
N PHE A 49 -6.48 10.64 -3.71
CA PHE A 49 -5.98 10.15 -4.99
C PHE A 49 -7.07 10.21 -6.06
N ARG A 50 -6.67 10.42 -7.33
CA ARG A 50 -7.58 10.55 -8.47
C ARG A 50 -7.08 9.76 -9.65
N ALA A 51 -8.02 9.26 -10.44
CA ALA A 51 -7.76 8.65 -11.73
C ALA A 51 -8.89 8.98 -12.69
N THR A 52 -8.57 9.07 -13.98
CA THR A 52 -9.54 9.20 -15.07
C THR A 52 -9.47 7.95 -15.94
N ASN A 53 -10.61 7.38 -16.29
CA ASN A 53 -10.67 6.24 -17.19
C ASN A 53 -11.44 6.61 -18.46
N GLN A 54 -10.97 6.11 -19.60
CA GLN A 54 -11.61 6.26 -20.89
C GLN A 54 -11.80 4.90 -21.55
N TRP A 55 -13.03 4.60 -21.95
CA TRP A 55 -13.33 3.49 -22.82
C TRP A 55 -12.76 3.74 -24.22
N LEU A 56 -12.18 2.74 -24.84
CA LEU A 56 -11.61 2.82 -26.19
C LEU A 56 -12.48 2.04 -27.17
N ASP A 57 -12.61 0.74 -26.95
CA ASP A 57 -13.47 -0.16 -27.71
C ASP A 57 -13.68 -1.48 -26.96
N GLY A 58 -14.69 -2.26 -27.29
CA GLY A 58 -14.95 -3.58 -26.66
C GLY A 58 -14.87 -3.55 -25.15
N THR A 59 -13.91 -4.29 -24.60
CA THR A 59 -13.57 -4.33 -23.15
C THR A 59 -12.31 -3.54 -22.81
N HIS A 60 -11.70 -2.89 -23.82
CA HIS A 60 -10.45 -2.13 -23.70
C HIS A 60 -10.70 -0.73 -23.15
N SER A 61 -9.96 -0.36 -22.13
CA SER A 61 -9.97 0.97 -21.54
C SER A 61 -8.58 1.45 -21.16
N ARG A 62 -8.45 2.74 -20.87
CA ARG A 62 -7.20 3.36 -20.46
C ARG A 62 -7.46 4.23 -19.23
N THR A 63 -6.67 4.02 -18.20
CA THR A 63 -6.69 4.80 -16.95
C THR A 63 -5.44 5.65 -16.82
N THR A 64 -5.61 6.95 -16.58
CA THR A 64 -4.52 7.87 -16.22
C THR A 64 -4.59 8.13 -14.73
N ILE A 65 -3.46 7.98 -14.04
CA ILE A 65 -3.32 8.36 -12.64
C ILE A 65 -3.04 9.86 -12.56
N GLU A 66 -3.88 10.58 -11.87
CA GLU A 66 -3.87 12.04 -11.78
C GLU A 66 -2.99 12.55 -10.63
N ALA A 67 -2.85 13.87 -10.55
CA ALA A 67 -2.33 14.54 -9.37
C ALA A 67 -3.18 14.23 -8.13
N PHE A 68 -2.56 14.20 -6.96
CA PHE A 68 -3.21 13.89 -5.70
C PHE A 68 -2.99 15.00 -4.67
N ASP A 69 -3.92 15.13 -3.72
CA ASP A 69 -3.76 16.01 -2.56
C ASP A 69 -3.27 15.18 -1.37
N GLY A 70 -2.45 15.75 -0.53
CA GLY A 70 -1.94 15.15 0.69
C GLY A 70 -0.79 15.95 1.29
N ALA A 71 -0.43 15.66 2.52
CA ALA A 71 0.66 16.35 3.22
C ALA A 71 0.58 17.89 3.12
N GLY A 72 -0.65 18.45 3.13
CA GLY A 72 -0.91 19.88 3.08
C GLY A 72 -0.77 20.52 1.70
N GLY A 73 -0.68 19.77 0.61
CA GLY A 73 -0.54 20.32 -0.75
C GLY A 73 -1.02 19.38 -1.85
N THR A 74 -0.90 19.86 -3.10
CA THR A 74 -1.16 19.06 -4.31
C THR A 74 0.16 18.61 -4.90
N HIS A 75 0.24 17.32 -5.24
CA HIS A 75 1.44 16.66 -5.74
C HIS A 75 1.15 15.96 -7.05
N SER A 76 2.18 15.86 -7.90
CA SER A 76 2.14 15.07 -9.14
C SER A 76 3.17 13.95 -9.09
N HIS A 77 2.86 12.83 -9.75
CA HIS A 77 3.83 11.78 -9.98
C HIS A 77 4.94 12.29 -10.91
N ARG A 78 6.12 11.68 -10.85
CA ARG A 78 7.26 12.05 -11.73
C ARG A 78 6.96 11.77 -13.18
N ASN A 79 6.19 10.72 -13.44
CA ASN A 79 5.77 10.30 -14.77
C ASN A 79 4.25 10.33 -14.84
N ASN A 80 3.72 10.53 -16.04
CA ASN A 80 2.29 10.33 -16.30
C ASN A 80 2.06 8.83 -16.43
N GLU A 81 1.57 8.22 -15.35
CA GLU A 81 1.30 6.78 -15.30
C GLU A 81 -0.04 6.50 -15.98
N VAL A 82 0.03 5.73 -17.06
CA VAL A 82 -1.13 5.31 -17.84
C VAL A 82 -1.18 3.80 -17.92
N TYR A 83 -2.31 3.23 -17.55
CA TYR A 83 -2.55 1.79 -17.51
C TYR A 83 -3.71 1.42 -18.43
N ALA A 84 -3.48 0.45 -19.31
CA ALA A 84 -4.56 -0.16 -20.08
C ALA A 84 -5.16 -1.34 -19.31
N ALA A 85 -6.44 -1.60 -19.55
CA ALA A 85 -7.12 -2.82 -19.10
C ALA A 85 -7.98 -3.38 -20.22
N ASP A 86 -7.99 -4.71 -20.36
CA ASP A 86 -8.79 -5.42 -21.36
C ASP A 86 -9.17 -6.80 -20.83
N HIS A 87 -10.03 -7.51 -21.53
CA HIS A 87 -10.28 -8.92 -21.26
C HIS A 87 -9.49 -9.83 -22.22
N PRO A 88 -9.09 -11.03 -21.79
CA PRO A 88 -8.49 -12.02 -22.69
C PRO A 88 -9.52 -12.54 -23.70
N ALA A 89 -9.05 -13.11 -24.79
CA ALA A 89 -9.93 -13.59 -25.88
C ALA A 89 -11.01 -14.60 -25.41
N VAL A 90 -10.72 -15.40 -24.40
CA VAL A 90 -11.68 -16.35 -23.80
C VAL A 90 -12.84 -15.63 -23.08
N LEU A 91 -12.68 -14.37 -22.75
CA LEU A 91 -13.71 -13.47 -22.19
C LEU A 91 -14.17 -12.40 -23.20
N VAL A 92 -14.00 -12.69 -24.50
CA VAL A 92 -14.45 -11.84 -25.62
C VAL A 92 -13.72 -10.49 -25.69
N GLY A 93 -12.55 -10.36 -25.12
CA GLY A 93 -11.64 -9.23 -25.26
C GLY A 93 -10.60 -9.45 -26.36
N ALA A 94 -9.78 -8.43 -26.61
CA ALA A 94 -8.67 -8.49 -27.57
C ALA A 94 -7.30 -8.73 -26.90
N ASP A 95 -7.27 -8.88 -25.59
CA ASP A 95 -6.07 -9.21 -24.76
C ASP A 95 -4.94 -8.16 -24.89
N HIS A 96 -5.31 -6.87 -24.99
CA HIS A 96 -4.34 -5.79 -25.08
C HIS A 96 -3.62 -5.53 -23.75
N ALA A 97 -4.21 -5.94 -22.62
CA ALA A 97 -3.70 -5.67 -21.28
C ALA A 97 -4.32 -6.63 -20.24
N PRO A 98 -3.78 -6.67 -19.01
CA PRO A 98 -4.39 -7.43 -17.91
C PRO A 98 -5.84 -7.01 -17.64
N THR A 99 -6.63 -7.96 -17.11
CA THR A 99 -8.03 -7.66 -16.76
C THR A 99 -8.12 -6.76 -15.52
N PRO A 100 -9.22 -6.02 -15.34
CA PRO A 100 -9.43 -5.20 -14.13
C PRO A 100 -9.29 -5.97 -12.83
N VAL A 101 -9.67 -7.25 -12.78
CA VAL A 101 -9.56 -8.08 -11.57
C VAL A 101 -8.11 -8.48 -11.26
N GLU A 102 -7.24 -8.61 -12.26
CA GLU A 102 -5.80 -8.84 -12.06
C GLU A 102 -5.12 -7.60 -11.48
N PHE A 103 -5.59 -6.38 -11.79
CA PHE A 103 -5.11 -5.15 -11.15
C PHE A 103 -5.43 -5.12 -9.64
N LEU A 104 -6.51 -5.75 -9.16
CA LEU A 104 -6.76 -5.91 -7.73
C LEU A 104 -5.71 -6.82 -7.07
N LEU A 105 -5.30 -7.89 -7.75
CA LEU A 105 -4.23 -8.77 -7.24
C LEU A 105 -2.90 -8.01 -7.20
N HIS A 106 -2.57 -7.27 -8.26
CA HIS A 106 -1.39 -6.41 -8.30
C HIS A 106 -1.40 -5.38 -7.18
N ALA A 107 -2.51 -4.66 -6.99
CA ALA A 107 -2.65 -3.65 -5.94
C ALA A 107 -2.45 -4.24 -4.55
N LEU A 108 -3.02 -5.42 -4.27
CA LEU A 108 -2.85 -6.10 -2.99
C LEU A 108 -1.40 -6.51 -2.77
N ALA A 109 -0.77 -7.19 -3.74
CA ALA A 109 0.62 -7.61 -3.65
C ALA A 109 1.57 -6.43 -3.44
N SER A 110 1.40 -5.35 -4.21
CA SER A 110 2.22 -4.15 -4.15
C SER A 110 2.08 -3.42 -2.81
N CYS A 111 0.84 -3.26 -2.29
CA CYS A 111 0.59 -2.61 -1.01
C CYS A 111 1.21 -3.37 0.16
N LEU A 112 1.08 -4.70 0.17
CA LEU A 112 1.68 -5.56 1.20
C LEU A 112 3.21 -5.52 1.14
N THR A 113 3.79 -5.59 -0.06
CA THR A 113 5.25 -5.54 -0.26
C THR A 113 5.84 -4.20 0.18
N ALA A 114 5.20 -3.08 -0.19
CA ALA A 114 5.62 -1.75 0.25
C ALA A 114 5.58 -1.61 1.78
N GLY A 115 4.51 -2.14 2.42
CA GLY A 115 4.39 -2.19 3.88
C GLY A 115 5.51 -2.99 4.53
N ILE A 116 5.84 -4.18 3.99
CA ILE A 116 6.95 -5.01 4.48
C ILE A 116 8.27 -4.24 4.42
N GLY A 117 8.58 -3.58 3.29
CA GLY A 117 9.79 -2.78 3.11
C GLY A 117 9.92 -1.66 4.14
N ASN A 118 8.85 -0.86 4.31
CA ASN A 118 8.82 0.24 5.27
C ASN A 118 8.96 -0.25 6.73
N ILE A 119 8.24 -1.31 7.11
CA ILE A 119 8.28 -1.86 8.46
C ILE A 119 9.63 -2.48 8.76
N ALA A 120 10.22 -3.21 7.82
CA ALA A 120 11.54 -3.79 7.96
C ALA A 120 12.61 -2.71 8.17
N ALA A 121 12.57 -1.64 7.35
CA ALA A 121 13.47 -0.50 7.50
C ALA A 121 13.33 0.18 8.86
N ALA A 122 12.09 0.45 9.30
CA ALA A 122 11.83 1.06 10.60
C ALA A 122 12.27 0.18 11.78
N ARG A 123 12.28 -1.16 11.60
CA ARG A 123 12.72 -2.13 12.63
C ARG A 123 14.22 -2.48 12.53
N GLY A 124 14.95 -1.90 11.58
CA GLY A 124 16.37 -2.17 11.36
C GLY A 124 16.64 -3.57 10.79
N VAL A 125 15.68 -4.19 10.10
CA VAL A 125 15.82 -5.50 9.46
C VAL A 125 16.23 -5.28 8.00
N LYS A 126 17.39 -5.81 7.59
CA LYS A 126 17.85 -5.78 6.21
C LYS A 126 17.24 -6.95 5.44
N LEU A 127 16.43 -6.63 4.44
CA LEU A 127 15.82 -7.60 3.53
C LEU A 127 16.80 -7.91 2.38
N ARG A 128 16.82 -9.17 1.95
CA ARG A 128 17.50 -9.64 0.73
C ARG A 128 16.48 -9.99 -0.34
N GLU A 129 15.34 -10.55 0.06
CA GLU A 129 14.26 -10.92 -0.85
C GLU A 129 12.90 -10.68 -0.19
N VAL A 130 11.95 -10.18 -0.98
CA VAL A 130 10.51 -10.23 -0.70
C VAL A 130 9.83 -10.62 -2.01
N ARG A 131 9.28 -11.82 -2.05
CA ARG A 131 8.53 -12.34 -3.18
C ARG A 131 7.13 -12.75 -2.73
N SER A 132 6.14 -12.47 -3.55
CA SER A 132 4.79 -12.96 -3.32
C SER A 132 4.26 -13.71 -4.54
N GLU A 133 3.50 -14.77 -4.28
CA GLU A 133 2.64 -15.46 -5.23
C GLU A 133 1.21 -15.19 -4.81
N ILE A 134 0.40 -14.71 -5.74
CA ILE A 134 -0.98 -14.33 -5.47
C ILE A 134 -1.92 -15.00 -6.46
N GLU A 135 -3.02 -15.53 -5.95
CA GLU A 135 -4.05 -16.22 -6.73
C GLU A 135 -5.43 -15.76 -6.27
N GLY A 136 -6.31 -15.48 -7.24
CA GLY A 136 -7.71 -15.11 -6.99
C GLY A 136 -8.66 -16.06 -7.72
N GLU A 137 -9.63 -16.61 -7.00
CA GLU A 137 -10.66 -17.49 -7.54
C GLU A 137 -11.95 -16.70 -7.79
N ILE A 138 -12.43 -16.69 -9.03
CA ILE A 138 -13.66 -16.04 -9.44
C ILE A 138 -14.56 -17.02 -10.19
N ASP A 139 -15.88 -16.91 -10.00
CA ASP A 139 -16.88 -17.65 -10.76
C ASP A 139 -17.66 -16.65 -11.63
N LEU A 140 -17.52 -16.79 -12.94
CA LEU A 140 -18.08 -15.82 -13.87
C LEU A 140 -19.62 -15.82 -13.95
N ARG A 141 -20.28 -16.84 -13.42
CA ARG A 141 -21.75 -16.92 -13.46
C ARG A 141 -22.44 -15.73 -12.79
N GLY A 142 -21.81 -15.14 -11.76
CA GLY A 142 -22.31 -13.92 -11.13
C GLY A 142 -22.28 -12.73 -12.09
N ILE A 143 -21.09 -12.33 -12.55
CA ILE A 143 -20.94 -11.16 -13.43
C ILE A 143 -21.60 -11.32 -14.81
N LEU A 144 -21.80 -12.54 -15.29
CA LEU A 144 -22.55 -12.81 -16.52
C LEU A 144 -24.08 -12.82 -16.31
N GLY A 145 -24.56 -12.62 -15.08
CA GLY A 145 -25.99 -12.62 -14.76
C GLY A 145 -26.67 -13.99 -14.94
N ILE A 146 -25.88 -15.08 -14.84
CA ILE A 146 -26.39 -16.46 -14.98
C ILE A 146 -26.93 -16.99 -13.65
N SER A 147 -26.42 -16.48 -12.51
CA SER A 147 -26.84 -16.92 -11.18
C SER A 147 -26.74 -15.77 -10.17
N ASP A 148 -27.84 -15.50 -9.49
CA ASP A 148 -27.91 -14.53 -8.38
C ASP A 148 -27.30 -15.07 -7.07
N GLU A 149 -27.08 -16.38 -6.98
CA GLU A 149 -26.46 -17.02 -5.81
C GLU A 149 -24.93 -16.93 -5.84
N VAL A 150 -24.34 -16.58 -6.98
CA VAL A 150 -22.91 -16.46 -7.18
C VAL A 150 -22.48 -15.00 -7.10
N ARG A 151 -21.54 -14.70 -6.17
CA ARG A 151 -21.01 -13.34 -6.05
C ARG A 151 -20.25 -12.91 -7.31
N ASN A 152 -20.31 -11.63 -7.65
CA ASN A 152 -19.67 -11.07 -8.85
C ASN A 152 -18.14 -10.96 -8.73
N GLY A 153 -17.59 -10.82 -7.53
CA GLY A 153 -16.14 -10.67 -7.31
C GLY A 153 -15.44 -11.97 -6.95
N TYR A 154 -14.18 -11.85 -6.58
CA TYR A 154 -13.42 -12.99 -6.07
C TYR A 154 -14.11 -13.64 -4.87
N ARG A 155 -14.23 -14.95 -4.89
CA ARG A 155 -14.67 -15.74 -3.74
C ARG A 155 -13.53 -16.01 -2.75
N LYS A 156 -12.29 -15.98 -3.24
CA LYS A 156 -11.09 -16.16 -2.43
C LYS A 156 -9.89 -15.50 -3.11
N ILE A 157 -9.02 -14.90 -2.32
CA ILE A 157 -7.67 -14.50 -2.73
C ILE A 157 -6.69 -15.14 -1.76
N SER A 158 -5.66 -15.79 -2.28
CA SER A 158 -4.57 -16.40 -1.52
C SER A 158 -3.27 -15.70 -1.84
N VAL A 159 -2.49 -15.36 -0.82
CA VAL A 159 -1.16 -14.74 -0.97
C VAL A 159 -0.15 -15.57 -0.21
N ARG A 160 0.92 -15.97 -0.89
CA ARG A 160 2.07 -16.67 -0.30
C ARG A 160 3.28 -15.76 -0.40
N PHE A 161 3.92 -15.47 0.72
CA PHE A 161 5.16 -14.70 0.77
C PHE A 161 6.37 -15.60 1.01
N THR A 162 7.46 -15.30 0.30
CA THR A 162 8.81 -15.77 0.58
C THR A 162 9.65 -14.57 0.96
N LEU A 163 10.23 -14.59 2.15
CA LEU A 163 11.11 -13.54 2.66
C LEU A 163 12.47 -14.11 3.01
N ASP A 164 13.52 -13.34 2.69
CA ASP A 164 14.88 -13.53 3.19
C ASP A 164 15.43 -12.20 3.73
N GLY A 165 16.20 -12.27 4.80
CA GLY A 165 16.75 -11.11 5.48
C GLY A 165 17.73 -11.49 6.60
N ASP A 166 18.22 -10.49 7.31
CA ASP A 166 19.18 -10.64 8.43
C ASP A 166 18.48 -10.84 9.78
N ALA A 167 17.27 -11.38 9.78
CA ALA A 167 16.48 -11.63 10.98
C ALA A 167 15.93 -13.06 11.03
N PRO A 168 15.64 -13.60 12.23
CA PRO A 168 15.01 -14.90 12.36
C PRO A 168 13.63 -14.97 11.66
N ALA A 169 13.24 -16.18 11.25
CA ALA A 169 11.99 -16.43 10.51
C ALA A 169 10.75 -15.81 11.20
N GLU A 170 10.66 -15.90 12.52
CA GLU A 170 9.55 -15.31 13.28
C GLU A 170 9.48 -13.78 13.17
N LYS A 171 10.64 -13.11 13.12
CA LYS A 171 10.69 -11.67 12.87
C LYS A 171 10.24 -11.33 11.45
N LEU A 172 10.69 -12.09 10.45
CA LEU A 172 10.28 -11.91 9.06
C LEU A 172 8.78 -12.13 8.90
N LYS A 173 8.20 -13.17 9.52
CA LYS A 173 6.76 -13.42 9.56
C LYS A 173 6.00 -12.23 10.20
N ALA A 174 6.47 -11.71 11.31
CA ALA A 174 5.85 -10.56 11.98
C ALA A 174 5.87 -9.27 11.13
N LEU A 175 6.78 -9.13 10.14
CA LEU A 175 6.74 -8.03 9.16
C LEU A 175 5.53 -8.16 8.25
N VAL A 176 5.24 -9.37 7.75
CA VAL A 176 4.09 -9.65 6.89
C VAL A 176 2.79 -9.41 7.65
N GLU A 177 2.66 -9.95 8.85
CA GLU A 177 1.48 -9.78 9.71
C GLU A 177 1.19 -8.29 9.97
N GLN A 178 2.22 -7.50 10.30
CA GLN A 178 2.06 -6.08 10.53
C GLN A 178 1.73 -5.31 9.24
N SER A 179 2.33 -5.69 8.11
CA SER A 179 2.01 -5.11 6.81
C SER A 179 0.55 -5.37 6.45
N THR A 180 0.07 -6.59 6.63
CA THR A 180 -1.33 -6.98 6.40
C THR A 180 -2.29 -6.16 7.27
N ALA A 181 -1.99 -6.03 8.56
CA ALA A 181 -2.82 -5.27 9.52
C ALA A 181 -2.89 -3.75 9.21
N ARG A 182 -1.97 -3.21 8.39
CA ARG A 182 -1.89 -1.79 8.04
C ARG A 182 -2.08 -1.50 6.55
N SER A 183 -2.40 -2.52 5.76
CA SER A 183 -2.57 -2.37 4.31
C SER A 183 -3.95 -1.78 3.99
N ALA A 184 -3.97 -0.61 3.35
CA ALA A 184 -5.20 0.00 2.88
C ALA A 184 -5.93 -0.87 1.86
N VAL A 185 -5.21 -1.53 0.93
CA VAL A 185 -5.82 -2.41 -0.07
C VAL A 185 -6.38 -3.67 0.57
N PHE A 186 -5.68 -4.27 1.55
CA PHE A 186 -6.22 -5.41 2.30
C PHE A 186 -7.48 -5.03 3.07
N ASP A 187 -7.50 -3.86 3.71
CA ASP A 187 -8.67 -3.36 4.43
C ASP A 187 -9.88 -3.20 3.51
N VAL A 188 -9.71 -2.54 2.36
CA VAL A 188 -10.77 -2.35 1.34
C VAL A 188 -11.32 -3.69 0.85
N LEU A 189 -10.45 -4.67 0.57
CA LEU A 189 -10.86 -5.98 0.05
C LEU A 189 -11.58 -6.85 1.09
N THR A 190 -11.27 -6.67 2.37
CA THR A 190 -11.83 -7.52 3.44
C THR A 190 -13.01 -6.90 4.18
N ARG A 191 -13.12 -5.57 4.17
CA ARG A 191 -14.21 -4.85 4.87
C ARG A 191 -15.16 -4.15 3.92
N GLY A 192 -14.68 -3.82 2.69
CA GLY A 192 -15.42 -3.00 1.75
C GLY A 192 -15.52 -1.53 2.19
N LEU A 193 -16.12 -0.71 1.32
CA LEU A 193 -16.41 0.70 1.58
C LEU A 193 -17.60 1.12 0.71
N PRO A 194 -18.30 2.23 1.06
CA PRO A 194 -19.30 2.82 0.18
C PRO A 194 -18.67 3.29 -1.12
N VAL A 195 -19.33 3.00 -2.24
CA VAL A 195 -18.96 3.52 -3.57
C VAL A 195 -20.16 4.27 -4.12
N GLU A 196 -19.99 5.55 -4.42
CA GLU A 196 -21.03 6.39 -5.02
C GLU A 196 -20.78 6.48 -6.54
N ILE A 197 -21.86 6.34 -7.32
CA ILE A 197 -21.79 6.41 -8.78
C ILE A 197 -22.74 7.51 -9.25
N GLU A 198 -22.22 8.54 -9.90
CA GLU A 198 -22.98 9.59 -10.59
C GLU A 198 -22.90 9.37 -12.09
N VAL A 199 -24.03 9.43 -12.79
CA VAL A 199 -24.08 9.33 -14.26
C VAL A 199 -24.44 10.70 -14.85
N ARG A 200 -23.63 11.15 -15.79
CA ARG A 200 -23.89 12.34 -16.62
C ARG A 200 -24.10 11.85 -18.05
N ALA A 201 -25.31 12.06 -18.57
CA ALA A 201 -25.72 11.67 -19.93
C ALA A 201 -25.90 12.90 -20.82
#